data_331a6f127e2e798d6432a320e72cfb6c
#
_entry.id   331a6f127e2e798d6432a320e72cfb6c
#
_cell.length_a   1.000
_cell.length_b   1.000
_cell.length_c   1.000
_cell.angle_alpha   90.00
_cell.angle_beta   90.00
_cell.angle_gamma   90.00
#
_symmetry.space_group_name_H-M   'P 1'
#
loop_
_entity.id
_entity.type
_entity.pdbx_description
1 polymer ?
#
loop_
_entity_poly.entity_id
_entity_poly.type
_entity_poly.pdbx_seq_one_letter_code
_entity_poly.pdbx_strand_id
1 'polypeptide(L)'
;MSNIASVEVELGGHRIEQEDIDELLAAGRNSLDPDGRMILHAQPTLYTLDGLQGVKRPLGLHADKLGVDIHVVCADQSPIRNIDLCVRSAHLGVESIIASPVATGLAVLSEEERELGVALVEIGGGVTNVSLFAGGMLVGLTSIPFGAADITDDIASAFGARRNQAERMKCFYGSATASPRDNHDMIEIAPMSSEDEGESHRITRAQLIAVIRQRLEHLVGEINAALKELGFTGPVGRQVVLTGGGAELKGMADYVQGVLGRAVRVGRPRGLIGLPDAHSGPGFATLAGLVYYAASDPIDVRVIKPHHQQVIRSDHQGLLEKLISAIKTAF
;
A
#
# COMPACT_ATOMS: atom_id res chain seq x y z
N MET A 1 -3.64 -5.81 -9.58
CA MET A 1 -2.55 -6.04 -10.58
C MET A 1 -2.03 -4.70 -11.05
N SER A 2 -0.75 -4.64 -11.37
CA SER A 2 -0.16 -3.44 -11.97
C SER A 2 0.62 -3.81 -13.24
N ASN A 3 0.60 -2.90 -14.21
CA ASN A 3 1.31 -3.03 -15.50
C ASN A 3 1.99 -1.70 -15.83
N ILE A 4 2.97 -1.74 -16.73
CA ILE A 4 3.60 -0.55 -17.29
C ILE A 4 3.16 -0.45 -18.74
N ALA A 5 2.64 0.71 -19.14
CA ALA A 5 2.36 1.07 -20.51
C ALA A 5 3.40 2.12 -20.96
N SER A 6 4.07 1.87 -22.07
CA SER A 6 5.07 2.80 -22.63
C SER A 6 4.53 3.46 -23.88
N VAL A 7 4.73 4.76 -23.99
CA VAL A 7 4.30 5.59 -25.13
C VAL A 7 5.44 6.50 -25.55
N GLU A 8 5.57 6.73 -26.86
CA GLU A 8 6.60 7.62 -27.43
C GLU A 8 5.98 8.51 -28.52
N VAL A 9 6.43 9.75 -28.60
CA VAL A 9 6.07 10.72 -29.65
C VAL A 9 7.33 11.29 -30.30
N GLU A 10 7.24 11.65 -31.60
CA GLU A 10 8.34 12.27 -32.30
C GLU A 10 8.24 13.80 -32.18
N LEU A 11 9.35 14.44 -31.84
CA LEU A 11 9.45 15.88 -31.61
C LEU A 11 10.25 16.61 -32.72
N GLY A 12 11.11 15.89 -33.44
CA GLY A 12 11.94 16.49 -34.49
C GLY A 12 13.03 17.45 -34.00
N GLY A 13 13.54 17.19 -32.79
CA GLY A 13 14.71 17.89 -32.23
C GLY A 13 14.43 19.24 -31.58
N HIS A 14 13.18 19.67 -31.49
CA HIS A 14 12.87 20.96 -30.84
C HIS A 14 12.98 20.86 -29.32
N ARG A 15 12.94 22.02 -28.66
CA ARG A 15 12.92 22.11 -27.19
C ARG A 15 11.56 21.65 -26.69
N ILE A 16 11.57 20.72 -25.75
CA ILE A 16 10.37 20.15 -25.13
C ILE A 16 9.63 21.24 -24.34
N GLU A 17 8.38 21.47 -24.72
CA GLU A 17 7.44 22.38 -24.07
C GLU A 17 6.39 21.60 -23.28
N GLN A 18 5.54 22.32 -22.52
CA GLN A 18 4.51 21.66 -21.70
C GLN A 18 3.46 20.96 -22.60
N GLU A 19 3.21 21.54 -23.77
CA GLU A 19 2.26 20.99 -24.76
C GLU A 19 2.70 19.60 -25.27
N ASP A 20 4.01 19.40 -25.49
CA ASP A 20 4.55 18.09 -25.91
C ASP A 20 4.34 17.03 -24.84
N ILE A 21 4.54 17.41 -23.56
CA ILE A 21 4.32 16.52 -22.43
C ILE A 21 2.82 16.19 -22.31
N ASP A 22 1.94 17.16 -22.46
CA ASP A 22 0.50 16.99 -22.39
C ASP A 22 -0.01 16.10 -23.54
N GLU A 23 0.54 16.26 -24.74
CA GLU A 23 0.24 15.41 -25.90
C GLU A 23 0.72 13.97 -25.68
N LEU A 24 1.95 13.77 -25.18
CA LEU A 24 2.49 12.46 -24.83
C LEU A 24 1.61 11.76 -23.78
N LEU A 25 1.22 12.47 -22.73
CA LEU A 25 0.36 11.91 -21.69
C LEU A 25 -1.07 11.62 -22.19
N ALA A 26 -1.58 12.42 -23.12
CA ALA A 26 -2.86 12.15 -23.78
C ALA A 26 -2.79 10.92 -24.68
N ALA A 27 -1.70 10.74 -25.43
CA ALA A 27 -1.43 9.53 -26.19
C ALA A 27 -1.33 8.31 -25.27
N GLY A 28 -0.64 8.46 -24.15
CA GLY A 28 -0.56 7.44 -23.09
C GLY A 28 -1.93 7.05 -22.59
N ARG A 29 -2.79 8.00 -22.25
CA ARG A 29 -4.17 7.73 -21.82
C ARG A 29 -4.95 6.92 -22.85
N ASN A 30 -4.80 7.25 -24.13
CA ASN A 30 -5.52 6.59 -25.22
C ASN A 30 -5.00 5.17 -25.50
N SER A 31 -3.77 4.85 -25.09
CA SER A 31 -3.15 3.53 -25.23
C SER A 31 -3.50 2.59 -24.08
N LEU A 32 -4.11 3.08 -22.99
CA LEU A 32 -4.46 2.25 -21.83
C LEU A 32 -5.57 1.27 -22.20
N ASP A 33 -5.25 -0.02 -22.17
CA ASP A 33 -6.22 -1.11 -22.28
C ASP A 33 -6.48 -1.72 -20.91
N PRO A 34 -7.67 -1.54 -20.33
CA PRO A 34 -8.01 -2.11 -19.04
C PRO A 34 -8.28 -3.62 -19.06
N ASP A 35 -8.34 -4.27 -20.22
CA ASP A 35 -8.65 -5.70 -20.39
C ASP A 35 -9.87 -6.14 -19.54
N GLY A 36 -10.96 -5.38 -19.65
CA GLY A 36 -12.21 -5.61 -18.89
C GLY A 36 -12.17 -5.25 -17.40
N ARG A 37 -11.07 -4.69 -16.90
CA ARG A 37 -10.89 -4.23 -15.52
C ARG A 37 -11.16 -2.73 -15.38
N MET A 38 -11.13 -2.24 -14.15
CA MET A 38 -11.18 -0.82 -13.84
C MET A 38 -9.78 -0.31 -13.56
N ILE A 39 -9.34 0.74 -14.26
CA ILE A 39 -8.10 1.43 -13.95
C ILE A 39 -8.34 2.32 -12.72
N LEU A 40 -7.60 2.06 -11.65
CA LEU A 40 -7.63 2.84 -10.41
C LEU A 40 -6.61 3.99 -10.43
N HIS A 41 -5.44 3.77 -11.04
CA HIS A 41 -4.38 4.75 -11.19
C HIS A 41 -3.69 4.57 -12.53
N ALA A 42 -3.27 5.67 -13.13
CA ALA A 42 -2.38 5.71 -14.29
C ALA A 42 -1.40 6.87 -14.10
N GLN A 43 -0.25 6.57 -13.50
CA GLN A 43 0.72 7.59 -13.10
C GLN A 43 1.95 7.53 -14.02
N PRO A 44 2.35 8.68 -14.63
CA PRO A 44 3.59 8.74 -15.38
C PRO A 44 4.76 8.46 -14.44
N THR A 45 5.71 7.64 -14.88
CA THR A 45 6.89 7.29 -14.09
C THR A 45 8.11 8.07 -14.57
N LEU A 46 8.88 7.49 -15.48
CA LEU A 46 10.09 8.10 -15.99
C LEU A 46 9.95 8.37 -17.48
N TYR A 47 10.53 9.50 -17.91
CA TYR A 47 10.58 9.85 -19.31
C TYR A 47 11.81 9.25 -19.98
N THR A 48 11.71 9.05 -21.30
CA THR A 48 12.79 8.59 -22.16
C THR A 48 13.01 9.64 -23.24
N LEU A 49 14.26 10.08 -23.41
CA LEU A 49 14.65 11.02 -24.46
C LEU A 49 15.66 10.31 -25.38
N ASP A 50 15.32 10.17 -26.65
CA ASP A 50 16.17 9.54 -27.67
C ASP A 50 16.76 8.18 -27.22
N GLY A 51 15.93 7.40 -26.48
CA GLY A 51 16.35 6.12 -25.90
C GLY A 51 17.06 6.21 -24.54
N LEU A 52 17.39 7.40 -24.04
CA LEU A 52 17.93 7.59 -22.70
C LEU A 52 16.79 7.53 -21.66
N GLN A 53 16.73 6.48 -20.91
CA GLN A 53 15.72 6.25 -19.88
C GLN A 53 16.05 6.98 -18.55
N GLY A 54 15.05 7.18 -17.72
CA GLY A 54 15.23 7.67 -16.35
C GLY A 54 15.20 9.18 -16.19
N VAL A 55 14.73 9.90 -17.18
CA VAL A 55 14.61 11.37 -17.13
C VAL A 55 13.36 11.73 -16.31
N LYS A 56 13.53 12.53 -15.23
CA LYS A 56 12.41 12.94 -14.37
C LYS A 56 11.69 14.18 -14.85
N ARG A 57 12.43 15.12 -15.45
CA ARG A 57 11.92 16.42 -15.90
C ARG A 57 12.41 16.68 -17.32
N PRO A 58 11.64 16.32 -18.33
CA PRO A 58 12.04 16.52 -19.71
C PRO A 58 11.87 17.97 -20.18
N LEU A 59 11.03 18.76 -19.49
CA LEU A 59 10.72 20.13 -19.87
C LEU A 59 11.97 21.00 -20.08
N GLY A 60 12.09 21.61 -21.23
CA GLY A 60 13.19 22.51 -21.59
C GLY A 60 14.42 21.81 -22.15
N LEU A 61 14.50 20.49 -22.17
CA LEU A 61 15.52 19.72 -22.87
C LEU A 61 15.18 19.64 -24.37
N HIS A 62 16.12 19.19 -25.21
CA HIS A 62 15.91 18.92 -26.62
C HIS A 62 15.93 17.42 -26.86
N ALA A 63 15.06 16.91 -27.71
CA ALA A 63 15.05 15.52 -28.13
C ALA A 63 14.34 15.36 -29.47
N ASP A 64 14.74 14.34 -30.24
CA ASP A 64 14.02 13.93 -31.43
C ASP A 64 12.77 13.12 -31.04
N LYS A 65 12.87 12.34 -29.95
CA LYS A 65 11.81 11.48 -29.44
C LYS A 65 11.64 11.64 -27.95
N LEU A 66 10.39 11.75 -27.52
CA LEU A 66 10.01 11.80 -26.10
C LEU A 66 9.10 10.63 -25.78
N GLY A 67 9.51 9.79 -24.82
CA GLY A 67 8.71 8.68 -24.30
C GLY A 67 8.37 8.85 -22.83
N VAL A 68 7.34 8.13 -22.38
CA VAL A 68 6.98 8.01 -20.96
C VAL A 68 6.49 6.60 -20.65
N ASP A 69 6.95 6.07 -19.52
CA ASP A 69 6.39 4.88 -18.91
C ASP A 69 5.27 5.29 -17.96
N ILE A 70 4.10 4.66 -18.08
CA ILE A 70 2.93 4.91 -17.25
C ILE A 70 2.67 3.66 -16.42
N HIS A 71 2.77 3.78 -15.10
CA HIS A 71 2.40 2.71 -14.18
C HIS A 71 0.89 2.69 -13.99
N VAL A 72 0.26 1.58 -14.38
CA VAL A 72 -1.19 1.39 -14.36
C VAL A 72 -1.57 0.41 -13.28
N VAL A 73 -2.45 0.80 -12.38
CA VAL A 73 -3.04 -0.07 -11.36
C VAL A 73 -4.48 -0.37 -11.72
N CYS A 74 -4.78 -1.65 -11.92
CA CYS A 74 -6.11 -2.15 -12.26
C CYS A 74 -6.68 -3.06 -11.18
N ALA A 75 -8.01 -3.05 -11.06
CA ALA A 75 -8.75 -3.97 -10.21
C ALA A 75 -10.01 -4.48 -10.94
N ASP A 76 -10.56 -5.60 -10.48
CA ASP A 76 -11.81 -6.12 -10.99
C ASP A 76 -12.95 -5.14 -10.69
N GLN A 77 -13.82 -4.92 -11.68
CA GLN A 77 -14.86 -3.88 -11.59
C GLN A 77 -15.90 -4.16 -10.49
N SER A 78 -16.31 -5.43 -10.32
CA SER A 78 -17.40 -5.77 -9.41
C SER A 78 -17.09 -5.45 -7.93
N PRO A 79 -15.93 -5.83 -7.36
CA PRO A 79 -15.58 -5.43 -5.99
C PRO A 79 -15.54 -3.90 -5.81
N ILE A 80 -14.97 -3.18 -6.80
CA ILE A 80 -14.85 -1.73 -6.72
C ILE A 80 -16.22 -1.05 -6.76
N ARG A 81 -17.12 -1.50 -7.64
CA ARG A 81 -18.50 -1.00 -7.70
C ARG A 81 -19.28 -1.29 -6.41
N ASN A 82 -19.04 -2.45 -5.78
CA ASN A 82 -19.66 -2.79 -4.51
C ASN A 82 -19.20 -1.88 -3.37
N ILE A 83 -17.90 -1.54 -3.32
CA ILE A 83 -17.38 -0.58 -2.34
C ILE A 83 -18.00 0.81 -2.57
N ASP A 84 -18.04 1.30 -3.81
CA ASP A 84 -18.69 2.56 -4.17
C ASP A 84 -20.17 2.57 -3.75
N LEU A 85 -20.88 1.48 -4.04
CA LEU A 85 -22.29 1.33 -3.64
C LEU A 85 -22.47 1.38 -2.11
N CYS A 86 -21.60 0.72 -1.34
CA CYS A 86 -21.64 0.76 0.12
C CYS A 86 -21.52 2.18 0.66
N VAL A 87 -20.55 2.96 0.14
CA VAL A 87 -20.31 4.34 0.57
C VAL A 87 -21.52 5.23 0.21
N ARG A 88 -22.03 5.10 -1.03
CA ARG A 88 -23.21 5.87 -1.48
C ARG A 88 -24.49 5.49 -0.72
N SER A 89 -24.63 4.23 -0.30
CA SER A 89 -25.74 3.79 0.53
C SER A 89 -25.74 4.43 1.92
N ALA A 90 -24.58 4.88 2.40
CA ALA A 90 -24.44 5.71 3.61
C ALA A 90 -24.67 7.21 3.35
N HIS A 91 -25.20 7.58 2.19
CA HIS A 91 -25.42 8.98 1.74
C HIS A 91 -24.14 9.82 1.65
N LEU A 92 -22.99 9.16 1.38
CA LEU A 92 -21.70 9.83 1.17
C LEU A 92 -21.36 9.83 -0.34
N GLY A 93 -20.70 10.89 -0.79
CA GLY A 93 -20.13 10.94 -2.15
C GLY A 93 -18.76 10.26 -2.19
N VAL A 94 -18.47 9.56 -3.29
CA VAL A 94 -17.14 9.04 -3.58
C VAL A 94 -16.51 9.97 -4.62
N GLU A 95 -15.43 10.65 -4.23
CA GLU A 95 -14.69 11.54 -5.12
C GLU A 95 -13.68 10.72 -5.97
N SER A 96 -12.92 9.85 -5.32
CA SER A 96 -11.97 8.96 -6.00
C SER A 96 -11.75 7.67 -5.20
N ILE A 97 -11.27 6.64 -5.89
CA ILE A 97 -10.91 5.35 -5.29
C ILE A 97 -9.41 5.16 -5.46
N ILE A 98 -8.71 5.04 -4.35
CA ILE A 98 -7.26 4.98 -4.29
C ILE A 98 -6.82 3.58 -3.84
N ALA A 99 -5.89 2.97 -4.56
CA ALA A 99 -5.27 1.72 -4.12
C ALA A 99 -4.45 1.95 -2.85
N SER A 100 -4.66 1.10 -1.82
CA SER A 100 -4.01 1.29 -0.52
C SER A 100 -2.48 1.42 -0.59
N PRO A 101 -1.73 0.66 -1.42
CA PRO A 101 -0.28 0.82 -1.49
C PRO A 101 0.19 2.20 -1.98
N VAL A 102 -0.59 2.85 -2.84
CA VAL A 102 -0.30 4.23 -3.29
C VAL A 102 -0.41 5.19 -2.12
N ALA A 103 -1.53 5.14 -1.40
CA ALA A 103 -1.76 5.97 -0.21
C ALA A 103 -0.73 5.66 0.89
N THR A 104 -0.57 4.38 1.23
CA THR A 104 0.32 3.92 2.30
C THR A 104 1.78 4.35 2.07
N GLY A 105 2.25 4.27 0.82
CA GLY A 105 3.59 4.71 0.43
C GLY A 105 3.85 6.20 0.74
N LEU A 106 2.84 7.04 0.57
CA LEU A 106 2.93 8.48 0.92
C LEU A 106 3.05 8.71 2.42
N ALA A 107 2.40 7.88 3.25
CA ALA A 107 2.37 8.04 4.69
C ALA A 107 3.60 7.52 5.42
N VAL A 108 4.21 6.41 4.93
CA VAL A 108 5.21 5.65 5.70
C VAL A 108 6.61 5.66 5.11
N LEU A 109 6.75 6.01 3.83
CA LEU A 109 8.05 6.09 3.16
C LEU A 109 8.54 7.53 3.10
N SER A 110 9.83 7.71 3.34
CA SER A 110 10.47 9.01 3.06
C SER A 110 10.64 9.20 1.55
N GLU A 111 10.87 10.45 1.15
CA GLU A 111 11.15 10.79 -0.24
C GLU A 111 12.45 10.11 -0.72
N GLU A 112 13.46 10.07 0.15
CA GLU A 112 14.74 9.41 -0.10
C GLU A 112 14.59 7.89 -0.27
N GLU A 113 13.80 7.22 0.59
CA GLU A 113 13.53 5.78 0.46
C GLU A 113 12.85 5.46 -0.88
N ARG A 114 11.85 6.25 -1.27
CA ARG A 114 11.17 6.07 -2.56
C ARG A 114 12.11 6.32 -3.74
N GLU A 115 13.01 7.26 -3.60
CA GLU A 115 13.98 7.61 -4.63
C GLU A 115 15.02 6.49 -4.83
N LEU A 116 15.64 6.04 -3.76
CA LEU A 116 16.71 5.04 -3.78
C LEU A 116 16.23 3.62 -4.07
N GLY A 117 14.96 3.38 -3.88
CA GLY A 117 14.35 2.06 -4.07
C GLY A 117 14.09 1.32 -2.75
N VAL A 118 12.81 1.02 -2.50
CA VAL A 118 12.33 0.37 -1.29
C VAL A 118 11.15 -0.55 -1.60
N ALA A 119 11.07 -1.67 -0.88
CA ALA A 119 9.87 -2.50 -0.89
C ALA A 119 8.97 -2.11 0.29
N LEU A 120 7.68 -1.92 0.02
CA LEU A 120 6.66 -1.69 1.03
C LEU A 120 5.75 -2.92 1.08
N VAL A 121 5.63 -3.51 2.26
CA VAL A 121 4.74 -4.65 2.54
C VAL A 121 3.69 -4.21 3.54
N GLU A 122 2.45 -4.11 3.09
CA GLU A 122 1.29 -3.75 3.90
C GLU A 122 0.54 -5.03 4.28
N ILE A 123 0.67 -5.46 5.54
CA ILE A 123 -0.02 -6.64 6.08
C ILE A 123 -1.35 -6.21 6.68
N GLY A 124 -2.42 -6.38 5.89
CA GLY A 124 -3.78 -6.10 6.31
C GLY A 124 -4.44 -7.26 7.09
N GLY A 125 -5.75 -7.22 7.22
CA GLY A 125 -6.53 -8.32 7.83
C GLY A 125 -6.58 -9.55 6.93
N GLY A 126 -7.11 -9.43 5.73
CA GLY A 126 -7.29 -10.54 4.76
C GLY A 126 -6.43 -10.42 3.50
N VAL A 127 -5.63 -9.38 3.37
CA VAL A 127 -4.79 -9.15 2.18
C VAL A 127 -3.45 -8.57 2.62
N THR A 128 -2.38 -9.00 1.97
CA THR A 128 -1.05 -8.39 2.09
C THR A 128 -0.65 -7.84 0.74
N ASN A 129 -0.37 -6.54 0.67
CA ASN A 129 0.11 -5.89 -0.53
C ASN A 129 1.63 -5.78 -0.49
N VAL A 130 2.28 -6.15 -1.60
CA VAL A 130 3.72 -5.99 -1.81
C VAL A 130 3.91 -5.00 -2.94
N SER A 131 4.59 -3.91 -2.68
CA SER A 131 4.81 -2.84 -3.64
C SER A 131 6.26 -2.38 -3.65
N LEU A 132 6.74 -1.99 -4.84
CA LEU A 132 8.08 -1.46 -5.04
C LEU A 132 8.00 0.01 -5.42
N PHE A 133 8.85 0.80 -4.79
CA PHE A 133 9.06 2.21 -5.11
C PHE A 133 10.50 2.39 -5.58
N ALA A 134 10.70 3.16 -6.64
CA ALA A 134 12.00 3.56 -7.16
C ALA A 134 11.85 4.86 -7.94
N GLY A 135 12.88 5.72 -7.95
CA GLY A 135 12.82 7.00 -8.63
C GLY A 135 11.73 7.94 -8.11
N GLY A 136 11.28 7.76 -6.86
CA GLY A 136 10.20 8.53 -6.24
C GLY A 136 8.79 7.98 -6.48
N MET A 137 8.63 6.91 -7.28
CA MET A 137 7.34 6.45 -7.78
C MET A 137 7.08 4.97 -7.48
N LEU A 138 5.80 4.57 -7.48
CA LEU A 138 5.40 3.16 -7.46
C LEU A 138 5.73 2.54 -8.83
N VAL A 139 6.54 1.48 -8.84
CA VAL A 139 6.98 0.80 -10.07
C VAL A 139 6.46 -0.63 -10.18
N GLY A 140 5.93 -1.19 -9.11
CA GLY A 140 5.35 -2.52 -9.12
C GLY A 140 4.45 -2.78 -7.92
N LEU A 141 3.42 -3.59 -8.12
CA LEU A 141 2.44 -3.94 -7.09
C LEU A 141 1.87 -5.33 -7.34
N THR A 142 1.85 -6.14 -6.30
CA THR A 142 1.09 -7.40 -6.27
C THR A 142 0.37 -7.53 -4.93
N SER A 143 -0.67 -8.36 -4.89
CA SER A 143 -1.49 -8.58 -3.69
C SER A 143 -1.56 -10.07 -3.40
N ILE A 144 -1.33 -10.43 -2.15
CA ILE A 144 -1.40 -11.79 -1.63
C ILE A 144 -2.73 -11.91 -0.87
N PRO A 145 -3.60 -12.91 -1.17
CA PRO A 145 -4.91 -13.03 -0.55
C PRO A 145 -4.87 -13.64 0.86
N PHE A 146 -3.87 -13.26 1.65
CA PHE A 146 -3.67 -13.65 3.05
C PHE A 146 -3.27 -12.43 3.88
N GLY A 147 -3.64 -12.45 5.18
CA GLY A 147 -3.31 -11.38 6.09
C GLY A 147 -3.28 -11.82 7.56
N ALA A 148 -3.36 -10.86 8.47
CA ALA A 148 -3.28 -11.12 9.91
C ALA A 148 -4.53 -11.83 10.47
N ALA A 149 -5.66 -11.80 9.77
CA ALA A 149 -6.87 -12.53 10.15
C ALA A 149 -6.72 -14.05 9.97
N ASP A 150 -5.93 -14.48 8.99
CA ASP A 150 -5.64 -15.91 8.80
C ASP A 150 -4.88 -16.50 10.00
N ILE A 151 -4.02 -15.70 10.65
CA ILE A 151 -3.37 -16.09 11.91
C ILE A 151 -4.43 -16.30 13.02
N THR A 152 -5.44 -15.43 13.08
CA THR A 152 -6.54 -15.55 14.04
C THR A 152 -7.35 -16.81 13.82
N ASP A 153 -7.64 -17.13 12.57
CA ASP A 153 -8.42 -18.30 12.19
C ASP A 153 -7.64 -19.61 12.48
N ASP A 154 -6.32 -19.61 12.27
CA ASP A 154 -5.47 -20.72 12.66
C ASP A 154 -5.42 -20.92 14.18
N ILE A 155 -5.33 -19.84 14.97
CA ILE A 155 -5.37 -19.90 16.44
C ILE A 155 -6.73 -20.43 16.90
N ALA A 156 -7.82 -19.93 16.32
CA ALA A 156 -9.18 -20.39 16.65
C ALA A 156 -9.34 -21.89 16.37
N SER A 157 -8.86 -22.35 15.22
CA SER A 157 -8.90 -23.74 14.81
C SER A 157 -8.02 -24.64 15.66
N ALA A 158 -6.78 -24.22 15.95
CA ALA A 158 -5.80 -25.04 16.67
C ALA A 158 -6.22 -25.27 18.14
N PHE A 159 -6.88 -24.31 18.76
CA PHE A 159 -7.21 -24.35 20.18
C PHE A 159 -8.71 -24.44 20.46
N GLY A 160 -9.56 -24.62 19.45
CA GLY A 160 -11.01 -24.65 19.63
C GLY A 160 -11.56 -23.37 20.28
N ALA A 161 -10.96 -22.21 19.98
CA ALA A 161 -11.33 -20.94 20.58
C ALA A 161 -12.31 -20.16 19.69
N ARG A 162 -13.17 -19.32 20.29
CA ARG A 162 -13.97 -18.38 19.52
C ARG A 162 -13.05 -17.38 18.80
N ARG A 163 -13.41 -16.96 17.60
CA ARG A 163 -12.59 -16.05 16.78
C ARG A 163 -12.20 -14.75 17.50
N ASN A 164 -13.12 -14.16 18.25
CA ASN A 164 -12.85 -12.95 19.04
C ASN A 164 -11.83 -13.23 20.19
N GLN A 165 -11.87 -14.42 20.79
CA GLN A 165 -10.89 -14.83 21.80
C GLN A 165 -9.52 -15.10 21.15
N ALA A 166 -9.49 -15.80 20.02
CA ALA A 166 -8.27 -16.02 19.24
C ALA A 166 -7.61 -14.69 18.83
N GLU A 167 -8.40 -13.70 18.39
CA GLU A 167 -7.90 -12.36 18.09
C GLU A 167 -7.27 -11.68 19.32
N ARG A 168 -7.93 -11.77 20.46
CA ARG A 168 -7.36 -11.26 21.72
C ARG A 168 -6.08 -11.99 22.09
N MET A 169 -6.03 -13.31 21.95
CA MET A 169 -4.83 -14.10 22.21
C MET A 169 -3.68 -13.66 21.31
N LYS A 170 -3.94 -13.49 20.02
CA LYS A 170 -2.95 -12.97 19.05
C LYS A 170 -2.42 -11.60 19.45
N CYS A 171 -3.31 -10.65 19.77
CA CYS A 171 -2.93 -9.27 20.08
C CYS A 171 -2.18 -9.12 21.41
N PHE A 172 -2.58 -9.85 22.45
CA PHE A 172 -2.01 -9.68 23.80
C PHE A 172 -0.83 -10.62 24.09
N TYR A 173 -0.87 -11.85 23.59
CA TYR A 173 0.12 -12.87 23.89
C TYR A 173 0.95 -13.31 22.69
N GLY A 174 0.48 -12.99 21.46
CA GLY A 174 1.13 -13.39 20.21
C GLY A 174 2.51 -12.78 20.04
N SER A 175 3.38 -13.54 19.38
CA SER A 175 4.71 -13.11 18.97
C SER A 175 5.18 -13.91 17.76
N ALA A 176 5.94 -13.26 16.87
CA ALA A 176 6.65 -13.93 15.77
C ALA A 176 7.96 -14.59 16.25
N THR A 177 8.47 -14.17 17.42
CA THR A 177 9.71 -14.71 18.03
C THR A 177 9.40 -15.45 19.32
N ALA A 178 10.10 -16.55 19.56
CA ALA A 178 9.94 -17.38 20.75
C ALA A 178 11.04 -17.09 21.78
N SER A 179 10.70 -17.27 23.05
CA SER A 179 11.60 -17.17 24.21
C SER A 179 11.46 -18.41 25.11
N PRO A 180 12.52 -18.86 25.80
CA PRO A 180 12.41 -19.98 26.76
C PRO A 180 11.33 -19.80 27.85
N ARG A 181 11.01 -18.57 28.22
CA ARG A 181 9.95 -18.23 29.20
C ARG A 181 8.56 -18.59 28.69
N ASP A 182 8.34 -18.58 27.38
CA ASP A 182 7.03 -18.84 26.77
C ASP A 182 6.49 -20.26 27.07
N ASN A 183 7.36 -21.19 27.49
CA ASN A 183 6.96 -22.53 27.93
C ASN A 183 6.28 -22.54 29.30
N HIS A 184 6.47 -21.49 30.08
CA HIS A 184 5.93 -21.39 31.47
C HIS A 184 4.76 -20.40 31.54
N ASP A 185 4.59 -19.54 30.57
CA ASP A 185 3.49 -18.58 30.50
C ASP A 185 2.22 -19.29 30.02
N MET A 186 1.23 -19.40 30.93
CA MET A 186 -0.04 -20.08 30.65
C MET A 186 -1.11 -19.09 30.20
N ILE A 187 -1.83 -19.46 29.17
CA ILE A 187 -2.96 -18.70 28.61
C ILE A 187 -4.21 -19.53 28.82
N GLU A 188 -5.23 -18.93 29.41
CA GLU A 188 -6.52 -19.56 29.66
C GLU A 188 -7.46 -19.35 28.48
N ILE A 189 -8.10 -20.41 28.02
CA ILE A 189 -9.05 -20.42 26.91
C ILE A 189 -10.42 -20.75 27.47
N ALA A 190 -11.37 -19.82 27.31
CA ALA A 190 -12.75 -20.02 27.73
C ALA A 190 -13.44 -21.03 26.81
N PRO A 191 -14.41 -21.83 27.29
CA PRO A 191 -15.15 -22.80 26.49
C PRO A 191 -15.93 -22.14 25.36
N MET A 192 -16.17 -22.88 24.29
CA MET A 192 -16.89 -22.38 23.09
C MET A 192 -18.36 -22.05 23.37
N SER A 193 -19.03 -22.81 24.22
CA SER A 193 -20.41 -22.59 24.62
C SER A 193 -20.49 -22.09 26.07
N SER A 194 -21.38 -21.15 26.33
CA SER A 194 -21.69 -20.71 27.69
C SER A 194 -22.55 -21.74 28.46
N GLU A 195 -23.11 -22.72 27.73
CA GLU A 195 -23.91 -23.83 28.30
C GLU A 195 -23.06 -25.07 28.58
N ASP A 196 -21.88 -25.15 27.98
CA ASP A 196 -20.92 -26.16 28.35
C ASP A 196 -20.30 -25.71 29.69
N GLU A 197 -20.63 -26.43 30.76
CA GLU A 197 -19.88 -26.43 32.02
C GLU A 197 -18.44 -26.98 31.80
N GLY A 198 -17.94 -26.92 30.56
CA GLY A 198 -16.61 -27.36 30.17
C GLY A 198 -15.54 -26.56 30.90
N GLU A 199 -14.61 -27.24 31.50
CA GLU A 199 -13.47 -26.62 32.12
C GLU A 199 -12.70 -25.77 31.11
N SER A 200 -12.37 -24.53 31.49
CA SER A 200 -11.41 -23.73 30.71
C SER A 200 -10.10 -24.54 30.59
N HIS A 201 -9.63 -24.67 29.38
CA HIS A 201 -8.34 -25.34 29.15
C HIS A 201 -7.21 -24.32 29.06
N ARG A 202 -6.00 -24.74 29.35
CA ARG A 202 -4.83 -23.88 29.34
C ARG A 202 -3.82 -24.35 28.32
N ILE A 203 -3.26 -23.39 27.61
CA ILE A 203 -2.14 -23.63 26.71
C ILE A 203 -0.92 -22.83 27.17
N THR A 204 0.27 -23.25 26.74
CA THR A 204 1.46 -22.42 26.93
C THR A 204 1.52 -21.34 25.84
N ARG A 205 2.13 -20.21 26.16
CA ARG A 205 2.41 -19.16 25.17
C ARG A 205 3.29 -19.70 24.02
N ALA A 206 4.17 -20.64 24.30
CA ALA A 206 4.99 -21.32 23.30
C ALA A 206 4.13 -22.05 22.25
N GLN A 207 3.03 -22.72 22.66
CA GLN A 207 2.09 -23.36 21.73
C GLN A 207 1.40 -22.34 20.84
N LEU A 208 0.96 -21.20 21.41
CA LEU A 208 0.38 -20.11 20.64
C LEU A 208 1.37 -19.56 19.60
N ILE A 209 2.61 -19.29 20.01
CA ILE A 209 3.67 -18.81 19.13
C ILE A 209 3.98 -19.82 18.01
N ALA A 210 3.93 -21.10 18.29
CA ALA A 210 4.16 -22.13 17.27
C ALA A 210 3.12 -22.07 16.15
N VAL A 211 1.83 -21.93 16.49
CA VAL A 211 0.74 -21.77 15.51
C VAL A 211 0.93 -20.48 14.70
N ILE A 212 1.23 -19.37 15.36
CA ILE A 212 1.48 -18.08 14.68
C ILE A 212 2.64 -18.21 13.69
N ARG A 213 3.76 -18.82 14.12
CA ARG A 213 4.95 -18.97 13.27
C ARG A 213 4.71 -19.85 12.05
N GLN A 214 3.91 -20.88 12.17
CA GLN A 214 3.55 -21.72 11.03
C GLN A 214 2.84 -20.91 9.93
N ARG A 215 1.89 -20.03 10.31
CA ARG A 215 1.24 -19.13 9.34
C ARG A 215 2.19 -18.07 8.81
N LEU A 216 3.06 -17.52 9.66
CA LEU A 216 4.04 -16.52 9.22
C LEU A 216 5.07 -17.09 8.25
N GLU A 217 5.49 -18.34 8.40
CA GLU A 217 6.38 -19.01 7.45
C GLU A 217 5.77 -19.02 6.05
N HIS A 218 4.50 -19.38 5.94
CA HIS A 218 3.78 -19.33 4.67
C HIS A 218 3.66 -17.90 4.12
N LEU A 219 3.16 -16.96 4.94
CA LEU A 219 2.96 -15.56 4.51
C LEU A 219 4.27 -14.91 4.06
N VAL A 220 5.37 -15.09 4.81
CA VAL A 220 6.66 -14.50 4.46
C VAL A 220 7.28 -15.20 3.25
N GLY A 221 6.99 -16.50 3.06
CA GLY A 221 7.32 -17.23 1.84
C GLY A 221 6.69 -16.61 0.60
N GLU A 222 5.38 -16.31 0.66
CA GLU A 222 4.63 -15.62 -0.41
C GLU A 222 5.14 -14.19 -0.64
N ILE A 223 5.44 -13.43 0.43
CA ILE A 223 6.06 -12.11 0.33
C ILE A 223 7.40 -12.18 -0.40
N ASN A 224 8.24 -13.17 -0.08
CA ASN A 224 9.53 -13.35 -0.74
C ASN A 224 9.37 -13.70 -2.23
N ALA A 225 8.40 -14.55 -2.56
CA ALA A 225 8.08 -14.87 -3.96
C ALA A 225 7.61 -13.62 -4.72
N ALA A 226 6.69 -12.85 -4.13
CA ALA A 226 6.20 -11.61 -4.70
C ALA A 226 7.32 -10.56 -4.92
N LEU A 227 8.23 -10.41 -3.95
CA LEU A 227 9.38 -9.52 -4.09
C LEU A 227 10.30 -9.93 -5.26
N LYS A 228 10.51 -11.23 -5.45
CA LYS A 228 11.31 -11.76 -6.57
C LYS A 228 10.62 -11.54 -7.91
N GLU A 229 9.31 -11.79 -7.98
CA GLU A 229 8.49 -11.59 -9.18
C GLU A 229 8.51 -10.11 -9.61
N LEU A 230 8.42 -9.19 -8.65
CA LEU A 230 8.53 -7.76 -8.89
C LEU A 230 9.97 -7.28 -9.22
N GLY A 231 10.95 -8.18 -9.27
CA GLY A 231 12.34 -7.84 -9.60
C GLY A 231 13.14 -7.23 -8.45
N PHE A 232 12.67 -7.36 -7.20
CA PHE A 232 13.42 -6.90 -6.01
C PHE A 232 14.55 -7.86 -5.64
N THR A 233 15.43 -8.13 -6.62
CA THR A 233 16.56 -9.06 -6.50
C THR A 233 17.92 -8.38 -6.29
N GLY A 234 17.95 -7.04 -6.24
CA GLY A 234 19.16 -6.23 -6.11
C GLY A 234 19.94 -6.45 -4.82
N PRO A 235 21.06 -5.74 -4.63
CA PRO A 235 21.98 -5.94 -3.51
C PRO A 235 21.29 -5.85 -2.15
N VAL A 236 21.86 -6.55 -1.18
CA VAL A 236 21.33 -6.76 0.19
C VAL A 236 20.99 -5.46 0.95
N GLY A 237 21.44 -4.30 0.47
CA GLY A 237 21.20 -3.00 1.10
C GLY A 237 19.81 -2.38 0.86
N ARG A 238 18.97 -2.93 -0.01
CA ARG A 238 17.60 -2.42 -0.22
C ARG A 238 16.70 -2.83 0.92
N GLN A 239 16.07 -1.84 1.55
CA GLN A 239 15.23 -2.00 2.73
C GLN A 239 13.82 -2.48 2.37
N VAL A 240 13.24 -3.25 3.28
CA VAL A 240 11.82 -3.59 3.30
C VAL A 240 11.13 -2.82 4.44
N VAL A 241 10.03 -2.18 4.15
CA VAL A 241 9.20 -1.49 5.14
C VAL A 241 7.92 -2.27 5.32
N LEU A 242 7.65 -2.73 6.56
CA LEU A 242 6.41 -3.38 6.93
C LEU A 242 5.43 -2.35 7.49
N THR A 243 4.16 -2.45 7.13
CA THR A 243 3.09 -1.62 7.67
C THR A 243 1.75 -2.37 7.69
N GLY A 244 0.67 -1.72 8.04
CA GLY A 244 -0.62 -2.38 8.27
C GLY A 244 -0.71 -3.00 9.66
N GLY A 245 -1.92 -3.37 10.08
CA GLY A 245 -2.17 -3.92 11.43
C GLY A 245 -1.40 -5.21 11.73
N GLY A 246 -1.11 -6.04 10.72
CA GLY A 246 -0.32 -7.26 10.89
C GLY A 246 1.15 -7.00 11.24
N ALA A 247 1.68 -5.83 10.86
CA ALA A 247 3.05 -5.44 11.22
C ALA A 247 3.24 -5.10 12.72
N GLU A 248 2.14 -4.94 13.47
CA GLU A 248 2.17 -4.68 14.92
C GLU A 248 2.40 -5.95 15.75
N LEU A 249 2.33 -7.14 15.14
CA LEU A 249 2.62 -8.38 15.83
C LEU A 249 4.06 -8.32 16.39
N LYS A 250 4.19 -8.59 17.68
CA LYS A 250 5.48 -8.54 18.39
C LYS A 250 6.54 -9.39 17.67
N GLY A 251 7.71 -8.81 17.39
CA GLY A 251 8.82 -9.48 16.72
C GLY A 251 8.64 -9.72 15.21
N MET A 252 7.59 -9.15 14.59
CA MET A 252 7.32 -9.31 13.15
C MET A 252 8.48 -8.84 12.30
N ALA A 253 9.00 -7.64 12.56
CA ALA A 253 10.10 -7.09 11.77
C ALA A 253 11.37 -7.95 11.86
N ASP A 254 11.72 -8.40 13.06
CA ASP A 254 12.89 -9.27 13.30
C ASP A 254 12.73 -10.62 12.59
N TYR A 255 11.53 -11.20 12.65
CA TYR A 255 11.21 -12.45 11.97
C TYR A 255 11.36 -12.32 10.45
N VAL A 256 10.73 -11.30 9.87
CA VAL A 256 10.80 -11.04 8.42
C VAL A 256 12.21 -10.72 7.99
N GLN A 257 12.96 -9.94 8.77
CA GLN A 257 14.38 -9.65 8.53
C GLN A 257 15.22 -10.93 8.49
N GLY A 258 14.99 -11.84 9.44
CA GLY A 258 15.70 -13.13 9.50
C GLY A 258 15.40 -14.02 8.29
N VAL A 259 14.16 -14.04 7.80
CA VAL A 259 13.77 -14.86 6.64
C VAL A 259 14.22 -14.25 5.31
N LEU A 260 14.04 -12.94 5.14
CA LEU A 260 14.37 -12.25 3.87
C LEU A 260 15.88 -11.94 3.74
N GLY A 261 16.65 -11.94 4.84
CA GLY A 261 18.05 -11.54 4.86
C GLY A 261 18.27 -10.07 4.45
N ARG A 262 17.30 -9.19 4.71
CA ARG A 262 17.31 -7.77 4.34
C ARG A 262 16.96 -6.91 5.53
N ALA A 263 17.40 -5.65 5.54
CA ALA A 263 16.99 -4.69 6.55
C ALA A 263 15.46 -4.48 6.51
N VAL A 264 14.82 -4.60 7.66
CA VAL A 264 13.37 -4.46 7.82
C VAL A 264 13.07 -3.44 8.92
N ARG A 265 12.17 -2.51 8.64
CA ARG A 265 11.60 -1.62 9.64
C ARG A 265 10.09 -1.63 9.61
N VAL A 266 9.46 -1.25 10.72
CA VAL A 266 8.01 -0.98 10.74
C VAL A 266 7.77 0.48 10.34
N GLY A 267 6.96 0.67 9.30
CA GLY A 267 6.50 1.96 8.82
C GLY A 267 5.27 2.42 9.60
N ARG A 268 5.34 3.66 10.11
CA ARG A 268 4.23 4.34 10.78
C ARG A 268 3.92 5.64 10.04
N PRO A 269 2.67 6.12 10.07
CA PRO A 269 2.34 7.44 9.55
C PRO A 269 3.26 8.52 10.13
N ARG A 270 3.72 9.44 9.28
CA ARG A 270 4.61 10.54 9.69
C ARG A 270 4.01 11.87 9.26
N GLY A 271 4.35 12.93 9.96
CA GLY A 271 4.09 14.31 9.53
C GLY A 271 2.65 14.80 9.69
N LEU A 272 1.71 14.00 10.20
CA LEU A 272 0.37 14.44 10.54
C LEU A 272 0.37 15.00 11.96
N ILE A 273 0.10 16.30 12.09
CA ILE A 273 -0.01 16.96 13.38
C ILE A 273 -1.45 16.84 13.88
N GLY A 274 -1.61 16.58 15.18
CA GLY A 274 -2.94 16.44 15.80
C GLY A 274 -3.56 15.04 15.66
N LEU A 275 -2.84 14.07 15.08
CA LEU A 275 -3.30 12.68 15.07
C LEU A 275 -3.16 12.09 16.49
N PRO A 276 -4.25 11.57 17.10
CA PRO A 276 -4.15 10.92 18.40
C PRO A 276 -3.18 9.74 18.38
N ASP A 277 -2.44 9.50 19.47
CA ASP A 277 -1.46 8.41 19.58
C ASP A 277 -2.05 7.05 19.23
N ALA A 278 -3.31 6.82 19.58
CA ALA A 278 -4.04 5.59 19.24
C ALA A 278 -4.18 5.35 17.73
N HIS A 279 -4.06 6.39 16.90
CA HIS A 279 -4.18 6.33 15.45
C HIS A 279 -2.84 6.53 14.72
N SER A 280 -1.73 6.58 15.44
CA SER A 280 -0.38 6.74 14.89
C SER A 280 0.30 5.40 14.51
N GLY A 281 -0.36 4.27 14.77
CA GLY A 281 0.15 2.92 14.49
C GLY A 281 0.16 2.60 12.99
N PRO A 282 0.90 1.53 12.60
CA PRO A 282 0.97 1.05 11.22
C PRO A 282 -0.39 0.70 10.63
N GLY A 283 -1.37 0.28 11.44
CA GLY A 283 -2.73 -0.04 11.02
C GLY A 283 -3.49 1.16 10.44
N PHE A 284 -3.05 2.39 10.71
CA PHE A 284 -3.66 3.63 10.20
C PHE A 284 -2.90 4.24 9.02
N ALA A 285 -1.88 3.55 8.50
CA ALA A 285 -1.02 4.05 7.44
C ALA A 285 -1.80 4.42 6.17
N THR A 286 -2.76 3.59 5.76
CA THR A 286 -3.60 3.84 4.58
C THR A 286 -4.48 5.08 4.78
N LEU A 287 -5.11 5.23 5.94
CA LEU A 287 -5.94 6.41 6.25
C LEU A 287 -5.12 7.70 6.19
N ALA A 288 -3.96 7.70 6.84
CA ALA A 288 -3.03 8.84 6.78
C ALA A 288 -2.58 9.13 5.34
N GLY A 289 -2.29 8.09 4.58
CA GLY A 289 -1.90 8.19 3.18
C GLY A 289 -2.98 8.77 2.27
N LEU A 290 -4.25 8.47 2.51
CA LEU A 290 -5.36 9.07 1.79
C LEU A 290 -5.44 10.60 2.01
N VAL A 291 -5.14 11.07 3.24
CA VAL A 291 -5.05 12.51 3.53
C VAL A 291 -3.92 13.16 2.74
N TYR A 292 -2.74 12.51 2.69
CA TYR A 292 -1.63 13.01 1.89
C TYR A 292 -1.94 13.00 0.39
N TYR A 293 -2.57 11.93 -0.09
CA TYR A 293 -2.95 11.83 -1.49
C TYR A 293 -3.90 12.96 -1.90
N ALA A 294 -4.93 13.22 -1.08
CA ALA A 294 -5.87 14.30 -1.32
C ALA A 294 -5.21 15.69 -1.28
N ALA A 295 -4.18 15.87 -0.43
CA ALA A 295 -3.46 17.14 -0.32
C ALA A 295 -2.42 17.34 -1.44
N SER A 296 -1.83 16.27 -1.98
CA SER A 296 -0.78 16.34 -3.01
C SER A 296 -1.32 16.45 -4.43
N ASP A 297 -2.56 16.03 -4.66
CA ASP A 297 -3.22 15.98 -5.99
C ASP A 297 -2.27 15.43 -7.09
N PRO A 298 -1.81 14.18 -6.96
CA PRO A 298 -0.80 13.64 -7.86
C PRO A 298 -1.32 13.54 -9.29
N ILE A 299 -0.42 13.70 -10.26
CA ILE A 299 -0.75 13.60 -11.69
C ILE A 299 -1.29 12.18 -11.98
N ASP A 300 -2.51 12.13 -12.51
CA ASP A 300 -3.12 10.88 -13.00
C ASP A 300 -3.53 11.10 -14.46
N VAL A 301 -2.94 10.31 -15.35
CA VAL A 301 -3.15 10.44 -16.80
C VAL A 301 -4.62 10.30 -17.21
N ARG A 302 -5.43 9.56 -16.43
CA ARG A 302 -6.87 9.39 -16.67
C ARG A 302 -7.65 10.72 -16.61
N VAL A 303 -7.17 11.67 -15.80
CA VAL A 303 -7.86 12.93 -15.48
C VAL A 303 -7.35 14.09 -16.33
N ILE A 304 -6.22 13.94 -17.00
CA ILE A 304 -5.66 14.98 -17.88
C ILE A 304 -6.64 15.26 -19.01
N LYS A 305 -7.18 16.47 -19.04
CA LYS A 305 -8.06 16.95 -20.11
C LYS A 305 -7.19 17.47 -21.26
N PRO A 306 -7.53 17.16 -22.52
CA PRO A 306 -6.85 17.79 -23.64
C PRO A 306 -7.08 19.32 -23.57
N HIS A 307 -6.05 20.09 -23.87
CA HIS A 307 -5.95 21.55 -23.71
C HIS A 307 -7.05 22.37 -24.38
N HIS A 308 -7.95 21.74 -25.14
CA HIS A 308 -9.03 22.42 -25.91
C HIS A 308 -10.36 22.60 -25.16
N GLN A 309 -10.44 22.23 -23.84
CA GLN A 309 -11.63 22.52 -23.05
C GLN A 309 -11.28 23.09 -21.68
N GLN A 310 -10.89 24.36 -21.65
CA GLN A 310 -11.05 25.19 -20.46
C GLN A 310 -12.56 25.39 -20.20
N VAL A 311 -13.20 24.42 -19.60
CA VAL A 311 -14.50 24.64 -18.95
C VAL A 311 -14.21 25.11 -17.53
N ILE A 312 -14.62 26.34 -17.27
CA ILE A 312 -14.63 27.02 -15.98
C ILE A 312 -15.06 26.02 -14.87
N ARG A 313 -14.13 25.67 -13.98
CA ARG A 313 -14.43 24.92 -12.75
C ARG A 313 -15.33 25.79 -11.89
N SER A 314 -16.59 25.40 -11.74
CA SER A 314 -17.49 25.98 -10.75
C SER A 314 -17.09 25.52 -9.35
N ASP A 315 -16.79 26.50 -8.51
CA ASP A 315 -16.98 26.65 -7.03
C ASP A 315 -16.69 25.53 -6.02
N HIS A 316 -16.02 24.42 -6.35
CA HIS A 316 -15.58 23.49 -5.31
C HIS A 316 -14.18 23.77 -4.73
N GLN A 317 -13.41 24.69 -5.32
CA GLN A 317 -12.12 25.15 -4.77
C GLN A 317 -12.28 25.89 -3.42
N GLY A 318 -13.41 26.51 -3.18
CA GLY A 318 -13.66 27.26 -1.94
C GLY A 318 -13.75 26.41 -0.66
N LEU A 319 -14.06 25.12 -0.74
CA LEU A 319 -14.14 24.24 0.44
C LEU A 319 -12.77 23.67 0.83
N LEU A 320 -11.98 23.27 -0.14
CA LEU A 320 -10.60 22.77 0.07
C LEU A 320 -9.66 23.92 0.51
N GLU A 321 -9.76 25.09 -0.11
CA GLU A 321 -9.01 26.27 0.33
C GLU A 321 -9.42 26.72 1.74
N LYS A 322 -10.69 26.63 2.11
CA LYS A 322 -11.16 26.90 3.48
C LYS A 322 -10.65 25.87 4.49
N LEU A 323 -10.55 24.58 4.09
CA LEU A 323 -9.98 23.54 4.96
C LEU A 323 -8.46 23.73 5.11
N ILE A 324 -7.75 24.04 4.03
CA ILE A 324 -6.31 24.30 4.05
C ILE A 324 -6.00 25.61 4.79
N SER A 325 -6.83 26.66 4.64
CA SER A 325 -6.68 27.91 5.41
C SER A 325 -7.01 27.72 6.88
N ALA A 326 -8.01 26.91 7.22
CA ALA A 326 -8.33 26.58 8.61
C ALA A 326 -7.19 25.77 9.28
N ILE A 327 -6.54 24.88 8.55
CA ILE A 327 -5.34 24.17 9.02
C ILE A 327 -4.15 25.13 9.16
N LYS A 328 -3.98 26.09 8.25
CA LYS A 328 -2.90 27.09 8.32
C LYS A 328 -3.11 28.17 9.39
N THR A 329 -4.35 28.42 9.84
CA THR A 329 -4.66 29.44 10.86
C THR A 329 -4.75 28.85 12.27
N ALA A 330 -4.71 27.52 12.39
CA ALA A 330 -4.66 26.81 13.68
C ALA A 330 -3.21 26.51 14.13
N PHE A 331 -2.22 27.10 13.43
CA PHE A 331 -0.78 27.05 13.77
C PHE A 331 -0.19 28.45 13.79
#